data_fadd3f40997c6afe6de3152793ae564f
#
_entry.id   fadd3f40997c6afe6de3152793ae564f
#
_cell.length_a   1.000
_cell.length_b   1.000
_cell.length_c   1.000
_cell.angle_alpha   90.00
_cell.angle_beta   90.00
_cell.angle_gamma   90.00
#
_symmetry.space_group_name_H-M   'P 1'
#
loop_
_entity.id
_entity.type
_entity.pdbx_description
1 polymer ?
#
loop_
_entity_poly.entity_id
_entity_poly.type
_entity_poly.pdbx_seq_one_letter_code
_entity_poly.pdbx_strand_id
1 'polypeptide(L)'
;MLCAETLSVRRGPCTVLAGIDLQLRDGEVLGVLGPNGAGKSTLLAALSGDLPAAQGQVSLDQRPLASWPGPARAQRLAVLAQSSSLEFAFTVEQVVGMGRLPHSSGRQADQRIVTAALQAADA
;
A
#
# COMPACT_ATOMS: atom_id res chain seq x y z
N MET A 1 0.54 -12.93 -2.71
CA MET A 1 0.96 -13.14 -1.31
C MET A 1 1.96 -12.07 -0.89
N LEU A 2 1.78 -11.44 0.27
CA LEU A 2 2.70 -10.45 0.86
C LEU A 2 3.36 -11.06 2.10
N CYS A 3 4.69 -10.97 2.19
CA CYS A 3 5.45 -11.50 3.31
C CYS A 3 6.42 -10.46 3.87
N ALA A 4 6.61 -10.48 5.18
CA ALA A 4 7.72 -9.84 5.86
C ALA A 4 8.51 -10.90 6.60
N GLU A 5 9.82 -10.85 6.47
CA GLU A 5 10.76 -11.79 7.11
C GLU A 5 11.78 -11.02 7.93
N THR A 6 11.80 -11.28 9.23
CA THR A 6 12.69 -10.63 10.21
C THR A 6 12.74 -9.11 10.05
N LEU A 7 11.59 -8.52 9.69
CA LEU A 7 11.48 -7.11 9.36
C LEU A 7 11.75 -6.24 10.57
N SER A 8 12.75 -5.38 10.48
CA SER A 8 13.02 -4.34 11.45
C SER A 8 13.02 -2.98 10.76
N VAL A 9 12.39 -1.99 11.38
CA VAL A 9 12.23 -0.65 10.83
C VAL A 9 12.67 0.38 11.87
N ARG A 10 13.43 1.37 11.41
CA ARG A 10 13.90 2.48 12.23
C ARG A 10 13.27 3.80 11.79
N ARG A 11 13.02 4.65 12.78
CA ARG A 11 12.73 6.08 12.56
C ARG A 11 13.79 6.89 13.29
N GLY A 12 14.71 7.49 12.54
CA GLY A 12 15.89 8.13 13.12
C GLY A 12 16.73 7.14 13.93
N PRO A 13 17.10 7.47 15.18
CA PRO A 13 17.88 6.57 16.03
C PRO A 13 17.07 5.44 16.66
N CYS A 14 15.71 5.51 16.61
CA CYS A 14 14.84 4.56 17.27
C CYS A 14 14.47 3.38 16.36
N THR A 15 14.57 2.14 16.87
CA THR A 15 13.98 0.95 16.27
C THR A 15 12.52 0.89 16.69
N VAL A 16 11.61 1.02 15.72
CA VAL A 16 10.16 1.00 15.95
C VAL A 16 9.60 -0.41 15.83
N LEU A 17 10.12 -1.19 14.88
CA LEU A 17 9.78 -2.59 14.67
C LEU A 17 11.04 -3.43 14.69
N ALA A 18 11.00 -4.58 15.36
CA ALA A 18 12.15 -5.47 15.51
C ALA A 18 11.73 -6.92 15.22
N GLY A 19 12.30 -7.51 14.18
CA GLY A 19 12.18 -8.93 13.88
C GLY A 19 10.73 -9.39 13.61
N ILE A 20 9.95 -8.62 12.87
CA ILE A 20 8.57 -8.96 12.55
C ILE A 20 8.53 -9.98 11.41
N ASP A 21 7.87 -11.10 11.67
CA ASP A 21 7.52 -12.10 10.66
C ASP A 21 6.02 -12.07 10.41
N LEU A 22 5.62 -11.98 9.13
CA LEU A 22 4.23 -11.86 8.74
C LEU A 22 4.03 -12.47 7.36
N GLN A 23 2.91 -13.16 7.18
CA GLN A 23 2.49 -13.67 5.89
C GLN A 23 1.02 -13.37 5.68
N LEU A 24 0.69 -12.72 4.55
CA LEU A 24 -0.68 -12.45 4.12
C LEU A 24 -0.91 -13.16 2.78
N ARG A 25 -1.82 -14.11 2.76
CA ARG A 25 -2.17 -14.88 1.58
C ARG A 25 -3.29 -14.21 0.78
N ASP A 26 -3.42 -14.60 -0.46
CA ASP A 26 -4.53 -14.13 -1.30
C ASP A 26 -5.88 -14.55 -0.69
N GLY A 27 -6.83 -13.62 -0.66
CA GLY A 27 -8.14 -13.82 -0.05
C GLY A 27 -8.18 -13.72 1.48
N GLU A 28 -7.05 -13.49 2.14
CA GLU A 28 -6.95 -13.35 3.58
C GLU A 28 -7.07 -11.89 4.02
N VAL A 29 -7.69 -11.65 5.17
CA VAL A 29 -7.72 -10.36 5.85
C VAL A 29 -6.96 -10.46 7.15
N LEU A 30 -5.93 -9.62 7.30
CA LEU A 30 -5.11 -9.56 8.50
C LEU A 30 -5.39 -8.28 9.27
N GLY A 31 -5.86 -8.41 10.51
CA GLY A 31 -6.03 -7.28 11.43
C GLY A 31 -4.75 -6.98 12.21
N VAL A 32 -4.30 -5.72 12.16
CA VAL A 32 -3.18 -5.24 12.98
C VAL A 32 -3.74 -4.39 14.11
N LEU A 33 -3.67 -4.90 15.33
CA LEU A 33 -4.24 -4.30 16.52
C LEU A 33 -3.13 -3.91 17.51
N GLY A 34 -3.39 -2.87 18.30
CA GLY A 34 -2.47 -2.41 19.32
C GLY A 34 -2.75 -0.96 19.72
N PRO A 35 -2.16 -0.49 20.85
CA PRO A 35 -2.30 0.89 21.30
C PRO A 35 -1.62 1.87 20.32
N ASN A 36 -1.92 3.16 20.46
CA ASN A 36 -1.21 4.21 19.76
C ASN A 36 0.28 4.18 20.12
N GLY A 37 1.14 4.31 19.11
CA GLY A 37 2.60 4.21 19.29
C GLY A 37 3.17 2.79 19.24
N ALA A 38 2.35 1.76 19.04
CA ALA A 38 2.82 0.36 18.91
C ALA A 38 3.57 0.07 17.60
N GLY A 39 3.55 0.99 16.63
CA GLY A 39 4.24 0.82 15.33
C GLY A 39 3.34 0.33 14.20
N LYS A 40 2.01 0.31 14.36
CA LYS A 40 1.05 -0.14 13.33
C LYS A 40 1.20 0.60 12.00
N SER A 41 1.24 1.93 12.05
CA SER A 41 1.42 2.77 10.84
C SER A 41 2.79 2.57 10.21
N THR A 42 3.81 2.36 11.02
CA THR A 42 5.17 2.05 10.56
C THR A 42 5.22 0.71 9.85
N LEU A 43 4.52 -0.30 10.39
CA LEU A 43 4.40 -1.60 9.74
C LEU A 43 3.72 -1.48 8.37
N LEU A 44 2.59 -0.79 8.29
CA LEU A 44 1.89 -0.57 7.01
C LEU A 44 2.78 0.17 6.01
N ALA A 45 3.50 1.21 6.44
CA ALA A 45 4.41 1.95 5.57
C ALA A 45 5.60 1.09 5.08
N ALA A 46 6.07 0.16 5.89
CA ALA A 46 7.11 -0.79 5.47
C ALA A 46 6.55 -1.85 4.50
N LEU A 47 5.35 -2.37 4.77
CA LEU A 47 4.69 -3.35 3.90
C LEU A 47 4.27 -2.75 2.54
N SER A 48 4.01 -1.45 2.47
CA SER A 48 3.72 -0.74 1.21
C SER A 48 4.98 -0.33 0.44
N GLY A 49 6.13 -0.34 1.10
CA GLY A 49 7.40 0.11 0.52
C GLY A 49 7.64 1.62 0.65
N ASP A 50 6.84 2.33 1.46
CA ASP A 50 7.04 3.75 1.75
C ASP A 50 8.17 4.00 2.75
N LEU A 51 8.43 3.01 3.61
CA LEU A 51 9.58 2.99 4.52
C LEU A 51 10.48 1.79 4.20
N PRO A 52 11.79 2.00 4.07
CA PRO A 52 12.73 0.92 3.86
C PRO A 52 12.90 0.09 5.13
N ALA A 53 13.13 -1.21 4.96
CA ALA A 53 13.55 -2.08 6.04
C ALA A 53 14.98 -1.73 6.46
N ALA A 54 15.23 -1.64 7.77
CA ALA A 54 16.58 -1.55 8.32
C ALA A 54 17.26 -2.91 8.37
N GLN A 55 16.46 -3.97 8.60
CA GLN A 55 16.86 -5.38 8.54
C GLN A 55 15.68 -6.21 8.05
N GLY A 56 15.97 -7.37 7.51
CA GLY A 56 14.98 -8.25 6.93
C GLY A 56 14.48 -7.73 5.58
N GLN A 57 13.35 -8.25 5.14
CA GLN A 57 12.80 -7.88 3.84
C GLN A 57 11.28 -7.98 3.83
N VAL A 58 10.67 -7.24 2.91
CA VAL A 58 9.28 -7.42 2.49
C VAL A 58 9.29 -7.95 1.06
N SER A 59 8.50 -8.97 0.80
CA SER A 59 8.33 -9.55 -0.54
C SER A 59 6.85 -9.58 -0.93
N LEU A 60 6.61 -9.32 -2.21
CA LEU A 60 5.29 -9.43 -2.85
C LEU A 60 5.40 -10.47 -3.96
N ASP A 61 4.55 -11.49 -3.91
CA ASP A 61 4.56 -12.62 -4.85
C ASP A 61 5.98 -13.23 -5.01
N GLN A 62 6.63 -13.52 -3.89
CA GLN A 62 7.98 -14.13 -3.78
C GLN A 62 9.11 -13.24 -4.35
N ARG A 63 8.84 -11.99 -4.66
CA ARG A 63 9.82 -11.05 -5.17
C ARG A 63 10.03 -9.92 -4.15
N PRO A 64 11.29 -9.54 -3.81
CA PRO A 64 11.53 -8.42 -2.92
C PRO A 64 10.80 -7.16 -3.37
N LEU A 65 10.07 -6.52 -2.45
CA LEU A 65 9.23 -5.37 -2.77
C LEU A 65 10.04 -4.21 -3.37
N ALA A 66 11.27 -4.01 -2.89
CA ALA A 66 12.19 -2.99 -3.40
C ALA A 66 12.62 -3.20 -4.86
N SER A 67 12.50 -4.42 -5.39
CA SER A 67 12.86 -4.75 -6.77
C SER A 67 11.71 -4.58 -7.77
N TRP A 68 10.51 -4.27 -7.30
CA TRP A 68 9.36 -4.02 -8.17
C TRP A 68 9.46 -2.62 -8.80
N PRO A 69 9.32 -2.49 -10.13
CA PRO A 69 9.11 -1.19 -10.75
C PRO A 69 7.87 -0.50 -10.16
N GLY A 70 7.93 0.81 -9.94
CA GLY A 70 6.85 1.57 -9.32
C GLY A 70 5.46 1.30 -9.91
N PRO A 71 5.27 1.40 -11.25
CA PRO A 71 3.98 1.13 -11.88
C PRO A 71 3.50 -0.32 -11.68
N ALA A 72 4.37 -1.30 -11.81
CA ALA A 72 4.03 -2.71 -11.64
C ALA A 72 3.64 -3.00 -10.17
N ARG A 73 4.34 -2.41 -9.20
CA ARG A 73 3.99 -2.49 -7.78
C ARG A 73 2.62 -1.86 -7.52
N ALA A 74 2.35 -0.68 -8.06
CA ALA A 74 1.09 0.04 -7.89
C ALA A 74 -0.12 -0.70 -8.50
N GLN A 75 0.10 -1.57 -9.48
CA GLN A 75 -0.97 -2.44 -10.00
C GLN A 75 -1.32 -3.60 -9.06
N ARG A 76 -0.43 -3.94 -8.13
CA ARG A 76 -0.58 -5.07 -7.20
C ARG A 76 -0.89 -4.66 -5.77
N LEU A 77 -0.51 -3.46 -5.38
CA LEU A 77 -0.56 -2.98 -4.02
C LEU A 77 -1.17 -1.59 -3.97
N ALA A 78 -2.23 -1.43 -3.18
CA ALA A 78 -2.86 -0.14 -2.90
C ALA A 78 -2.87 0.12 -1.39
N VAL A 79 -2.78 1.39 -1.02
CA VAL A 79 -2.82 1.84 0.37
C VAL A 79 -3.91 2.89 0.51
N LEU A 80 -4.80 2.69 1.50
CA LEU A 80 -5.74 3.70 1.94
C LEU A 80 -5.19 4.36 3.20
N ALA A 81 -4.83 5.64 3.11
CA ALA A 81 -4.35 6.39 4.25
C ALA A 81 -5.48 6.70 5.25
N GLN A 82 -5.16 6.81 6.54
CA GLN A 82 -6.11 7.20 7.59
C GLN A 82 -6.69 8.58 7.36
N SER A 83 -5.88 9.50 6.85
CA SER A 83 -6.30 10.84 6.45
C SER A 83 -5.59 11.21 5.15
N SER A 84 -6.31 11.78 4.21
CA SER A 84 -5.75 12.35 3.00
C SER A 84 -6.31 13.76 2.82
N SER A 85 -5.45 14.75 2.68
CA SER A 85 -5.81 16.09 2.27
C SER A 85 -5.35 16.31 0.84
N LEU A 86 -6.23 16.86 0.01
CA LEU A 86 -5.88 17.30 -1.32
C LEU A 86 -5.64 18.81 -1.27
N GLU A 87 -4.49 19.26 -1.68
CA GLU A 87 -4.13 20.70 -1.69
C GLU A 87 -4.81 21.45 -2.85
N PHE A 88 -5.34 20.72 -3.81
CA PHE A 88 -5.99 21.27 -5.01
C PHE A 88 -7.44 20.81 -5.10
N ALA A 89 -8.27 21.63 -5.77
CA ALA A 89 -9.66 21.32 -6.03
C ALA A 89 -9.80 20.26 -7.14
N PHE A 90 -9.77 18.99 -6.76
CA PHE A 90 -10.08 17.87 -7.64
C PHE A 90 -11.52 17.42 -7.45
N THR A 91 -12.15 16.97 -8.52
CA THR A 91 -13.42 16.23 -8.42
C THR A 91 -13.17 14.82 -7.89
N VAL A 92 -14.20 14.19 -7.32
CA VAL A 92 -14.12 12.80 -6.85
C VAL A 92 -13.71 11.87 -7.99
N GLU A 93 -14.26 12.06 -9.19
CA GLU A 93 -13.92 11.29 -10.38
C GLU A 93 -12.43 11.43 -10.76
N GLN A 94 -11.87 12.63 -10.67
CA GLN A 94 -10.44 12.86 -10.93
C GLN A 94 -9.56 12.14 -9.91
N VAL A 95 -9.93 12.18 -8.64
CA VAL A 95 -9.18 11.47 -7.57
C VAL A 95 -9.21 9.96 -7.78
N VAL A 96 -10.37 9.37 -8.05
CA VAL A 96 -10.50 7.95 -8.35
C VAL A 96 -9.75 7.58 -9.64
N GLY A 97 -9.79 8.47 -10.63
CA GLY A 97 -9.06 8.31 -11.89
C GLY A 97 -7.53 8.23 -11.72
N MET A 98 -6.96 8.84 -10.67
CA MET A 98 -5.53 8.73 -10.37
C MET A 98 -5.10 7.27 -10.12
N GLY A 99 -5.99 6.41 -9.63
CA GLY A 99 -5.74 4.98 -9.47
C GLY A 99 -5.48 4.26 -10.80
N ARG A 100 -5.78 4.87 -11.94
CA ARG A 100 -5.51 4.30 -13.27
C ARG A 100 -4.14 4.65 -13.84
N LEU A 101 -3.39 5.57 -13.19
CA LEU A 101 -2.07 6.00 -13.67
C LEU A 101 -1.08 4.86 -13.95
N PRO A 102 -1.03 3.78 -13.14
CA PRO A 102 -0.12 2.67 -13.41
C PRO A 102 -0.57 1.75 -14.55
N HIS A 103 -1.78 1.95 -15.09
CA HIS A 103 -2.38 1.09 -16.10
C HIS A 103 -2.33 1.74 -17.48
N SER A 104 -2.26 0.93 -18.52
CA SER A 104 -2.25 1.36 -19.92
C SER A 104 -3.43 0.81 -20.72
N SER A 105 -4.60 0.73 -20.09
CA SER A 105 -5.81 0.13 -20.68
C SER A 105 -6.56 1.05 -21.66
N GLY A 106 -6.15 2.31 -21.75
CA GLY A 106 -6.79 3.30 -22.62
C GLY A 106 -7.97 4.04 -21.96
N ARG A 107 -8.24 5.25 -22.47
CA ARG A 107 -9.18 6.21 -21.85
C ARG A 107 -10.59 5.65 -21.65
N GLN A 108 -11.12 4.91 -22.62
CA GLN A 108 -12.48 4.35 -22.51
C GLN A 108 -12.57 3.27 -21.43
N ALA A 109 -11.57 2.38 -21.36
CA ALA A 109 -11.53 1.34 -20.34
C ALA A 109 -11.36 1.95 -18.94
N ASP A 110 -10.48 2.94 -18.81
CA ASP A 110 -10.28 3.65 -17.55
C ASP A 110 -11.53 4.37 -17.07
N GLN A 111 -12.27 5.03 -17.96
CA GLN A 111 -13.54 5.68 -17.63
C GLN A 111 -14.57 4.67 -17.08
N ARG A 112 -14.70 3.51 -17.72
CA ARG A 112 -15.62 2.45 -17.25
C ARG A 112 -15.24 1.94 -15.86
N ILE A 113 -13.94 1.75 -15.62
CA ILE A 113 -13.43 1.26 -14.34
C ILE A 113 -13.65 2.30 -13.24
N VAL A 114 -13.38 3.58 -13.52
CA VAL A 114 -13.63 4.70 -12.58
C VAL A 114 -15.11 4.78 -12.23
N THR A 115 -16.00 4.74 -13.24
CA THR A 115 -17.45 4.76 -13.02
C THR A 115 -17.91 3.59 -12.16
N ALA A 116 -17.42 2.37 -12.45
CA ALA A 116 -17.76 1.19 -11.66
C ALA A 116 -17.26 1.29 -10.21
N ALA A 117 -16.06 1.84 -9.99
CA ALA A 117 -15.50 2.05 -8.66
C ALA A 117 -16.32 3.07 -7.85
N LEU A 118 -16.73 4.17 -8.48
CA LEU A 118 -17.61 5.17 -7.85
C LEU A 118 -18.96 4.59 -7.46
N GLN A 119 -19.57 3.79 -8.33
CA GLN A 119 -20.83 3.10 -8.05
C GLN A 119 -20.68 2.11 -6.89
N ALA A 120 -19.59 1.35 -6.86
CA ALA A 120 -19.33 0.40 -5.78
C ALA A 120 -19.09 1.07 -4.43
N ALA A 121 -18.56 2.29 -4.42
CA ALA A 121 -18.36 3.11 -3.22
C ALA A 121 -19.60 3.95 -2.83
N ASP A 122 -20.68 3.86 -3.58
CA ASP A 122 -21.90 4.68 -3.41
C ASP A 122 -21.60 6.19 -3.45
N ALA A 123 -20.77 6.56 -4.38
CA ALA A 123 -20.28 7.93 -4.55
C ALA A 123 -20.76 8.54 -5.88
#